data_217ed924399ac4eb5e142e17cfec3303
#
_entry.id   217ed924399ac4eb5e142e17cfec3303
#
_cell.length_a   1.000
_cell.length_b   1.000
_cell.length_c   1.000
_cell.angle_alpha   90.00
_cell.angle_beta   90.00
_cell.angle_gamma   90.00
#
_symmetry.space_group_name_H-M   'P 1'
#
loop_
_entity.id
_entity.type
_entity.pdbx_description
1 polymer ?
#
loop_
_entity_poly.entity_id
_entity_poly.type
_entity_poly.pdbx_seq_one_letter_code
_entity_poly.pdbx_strand_id
1 'polypeptide(L)'
;PELIYDGMTQSHFELKYLLPFITENSIYEKVISSSILNAKHSAIPGLMNEIIRESEEKQYGYELAIKNHIGGIFLWLLRYWHANGEEPLLEDFENQQLKQQLSPALTYMITNYEKSISAADMAKLCNLSYSYFSRSFNRLLHMNFSDYLNEIRIREAEKLLVSTTQNVTEIASAVGFCTTSYFIKQFTKYLHISPKQYQKQMRQGQ
;
A
#
# COMPACT_ATOMS: atom_id res chain seq x y z
N PRO A 1 -4.67 11.48 19.77
CA PRO A 1 -5.08 10.29 19.01
C PRO A 1 -5.21 10.57 17.50
N GLU A 2 -5.71 11.76 17.10
CA GLU A 2 -5.90 12.15 15.69
C GLU A 2 -4.59 12.22 14.88
N LEU A 3 -3.52 12.73 15.48
CA LEU A 3 -2.20 12.85 14.83
C LEU A 3 -1.57 11.50 14.44
N ILE A 4 -1.84 10.44 15.20
CA ILE A 4 -1.34 9.09 14.90
C ILE A 4 -2.19 8.45 13.79
N TYR A 5 -3.49 8.73 13.78
CA TYR A 5 -4.42 8.23 12.76
C TYR A 5 -4.18 8.88 11.39
N ASP A 6 -3.91 10.19 11.37
CA ASP A 6 -3.60 10.94 10.14
C ASP A 6 -2.26 10.50 9.52
N GLY A 7 -1.27 10.15 10.35
CA GLY A 7 -0.01 9.57 9.88
C GLY A 7 -0.14 8.17 9.26
N MET A 8 -1.18 7.41 9.59
CA MET A 8 -1.46 6.09 9.00
C MET A 8 -2.25 6.16 7.70
N THR A 9 -2.94 7.26 7.41
CA THR A 9 -3.72 7.49 6.18
C THR A 9 -2.95 8.27 5.11
N GLN A 10 -1.73 8.73 5.38
CA GLN A 10 -0.88 9.42 4.40
C GLN A 10 -0.23 8.46 3.39
N SER A 11 -1.08 7.70 2.67
CA SER A 11 -0.64 6.81 1.59
C SER A 11 0.12 7.52 0.45
N HIS A 12 -0.05 8.85 0.29
CA HIS A 12 0.58 9.62 -0.79
C HIS A 12 2.07 9.83 -0.58
N PHE A 13 2.50 10.06 0.66
CA PHE A 13 3.90 10.28 0.98
C PHE A 13 4.68 8.96 0.96
N GLU A 14 4.07 7.89 1.44
CA GLU A 14 4.66 6.55 1.44
C GLU A 14 4.78 5.97 0.02
N LEU A 15 3.78 6.15 -0.84
CA LEU A 15 3.81 5.67 -2.22
C LEU A 15 4.98 6.23 -3.03
N LYS A 16 5.32 7.51 -2.85
CA LYS A 16 6.47 8.13 -3.52
C LYS A 16 7.78 7.38 -3.23
N TYR A 17 7.94 6.89 -2.02
CA TYR A 17 9.15 6.19 -1.59
C TYR A 17 9.08 4.67 -1.78
N LEU A 18 7.87 4.09 -1.84
CA LEU A 18 7.67 2.64 -2.02
C LEU A 18 7.57 2.23 -3.49
N LEU A 19 7.11 3.12 -4.36
CA LEU A 19 6.97 2.85 -5.80
C LEU A 19 8.28 2.33 -6.45
N PRO A 20 9.48 2.84 -6.13
CA PRO A 20 10.72 2.31 -6.67
C PRO A 20 10.96 0.83 -6.32
N PHE A 21 10.32 0.29 -5.28
CA PHE A 21 10.48 -1.09 -4.83
C PHE A 21 9.39 -2.04 -5.35
N ILE A 22 8.34 -1.50 -5.98
CA ILE A 22 7.20 -2.28 -6.44
C ILE A 22 7.26 -2.53 -7.96
N THR A 23 8.07 -1.77 -8.69
CA THR A 23 8.15 -1.86 -10.14
C THR A 23 9.23 -2.85 -10.57
N GLU A 24 8.90 -3.78 -11.48
CA GLU A 24 9.74 -4.91 -11.90
C GLU A 24 11.11 -4.53 -12.51
N ASN A 25 11.31 -3.30 -12.94
CA ASN A 25 12.58 -2.81 -13.52
C ASN A 25 13.44 -2.02 -12.53
N SER A 26 13.12 -2.10 -11.24
CA SER A 26 13.82 -1.31 -10.26
C SER A 26 15.05 -2.05 -9.71
N ILE A 27 16.00 -1.30 -9.31
CA ILE A 27 17.06 -1.39 -8.29
C ILE A 27 17.37 -2.79 -7.68
N TYR A 28 16.48 -3.79 -7.78
CA TYR A 28 16.62 -5.12 -7.17
C TYR A 28 17.76 -5.97 -7.75
N GLU A 29 18.34 -5.60 -8.86
CA GLU A 29 19.56 -6.26 -9.37
C GLU A 29 20.83 -5.84 -8.64
N LYS A 30 20.79 -4.78 -7.83
CA LYS A 30 21.96 -4.32 -7.08
C LYS A 30 22.04 -5.01 -5.72
N VAL A 31 22.86 -6.02 -5.67
CA VAL A 31 23.24 -6.70 -4.42
C VAL A 31 24.00 -5.72 -3.53
N ILE A 32 23.42 -5.31 -2.42
CA ILE A 32 24.15 -4.57 -1.38
C ILE A 32 25.05 -5.57 -0.66
N SER A 33 26.35 -5.36 -0.73
CA SER A 33 27.31 -6.31 -0.11
C SER A 33 27.17 -6.33 1.41
N SER A 34 27.41 -7.47 2.01
CA SER A 34 27.38 -7.63 3.47
C SER A 34 28.34 -6.68 4.19
N SER A 35 29.43 -6.28 3.55
CA SER A 35 30.38 -5.29 4.10
C SER A 35 29.75 -3.91 4.26
N ILE A 36 28.87 -3.51 3.36
CA ILE A 36 28.13 -2.24 3.44
C ILE A 36 27.05 -2.31 4.51
N LEU A 37 26.29 -3.41 4.55
CA LEU A 37 25.23 -3.63 5.54
C LEU A 37 25.78 -3.68 6.97
N ASN A 38 26.99 -4.24 7.15
CA ASN A 38 27.66 -4.37 8.45
C ASN A 38 28.66 -3.23 8.74
N ALA A 39 28.67 -2.17 7.93
CA ALA A 39 29.53 -1.01 8.19
C ALA A 39 29.20 -0.38 9.55
N LYS A 40 30.23 0.19 10.23
CA LYS A 40 30.15 0.73 11.59
C LYS A 40 29.00 1.73 11.82
N HIS A 41 28.48 2.34 10.77
CA HIS A 41 27.38 3.31 10.82
C HIS A 41 26.07 2.80 10.20
N SER A 42 25.99 1.52 9.84
CA SER A 42 24.75 0.94 9.32
C SER A 42 23.78 0.64 10.47
N ALA A 43 22.55 1.14 10.33
CA ALA A 43 21.47 0.81 11.27
C ALA A 43 20.84 -0.58 11.00
N ILE A 44 21.14 -1.19 9.85
CA ILE A 44 20.48 -2.42 9.37
C ILE A 44 20.60 -3.59 10.36
N PRO A 45 21.81 -3.95 10.85
CA PRO A 45 21.93 -5.09 11.78
C PRO A 45 21.11 -4.90 13.05
N GLY A 46 21.08 -3.68 13.59
CA GLY A 46 20.29 -3.36 14.78
C GLY A 46 18.79 -3.52 14.51
N LEU A 47 18.29 -2.96 13.41
CA LEU A 47 16.88 -3.06 13.03
C LEU A 47 16.45 -4.51 12.75
N MET A 48 17.31 -5.32 12.14
CA MET A 48 17.03 -6.74 11.91
C MET A 48 16.94 -7.52 13.24
N ASN A 49 17.85 -7.26 14.18
CA ASN A 49 17.81 -7.89 15.51
C ASN A 49 16.54 -7.50 16.27
N GLU A 50 16.11 -6.23 16.19
CA GLU A 50 14.85 -5.79 16.79
C GLU A 50 13.64 -6.50 16.17
N ILE A 51 13.59 -6.66 14.85
CA ILE A 51 12.51 -7.40 14.17
C ILE A 51 12.45 -8.85 14.67
N ILE A 52 13.61 -9.52 14.80
CA ILE A 52 13.68 -10.88 15.29
C ILE A 52 13.17 -10.94 16.74
N ARG A 53 13.66 -10.06 17.61
CA ARG A 53 13.25 -9.99 19.02
C ARG A 53 11.73 -9.78 19.15
N GLU A 54 11.17 -8.80 18.45
CA GLU A 54 9.73 -8.53 18.48
C GLU A 54 8.90 -9.72 17.99
N SER A 55 9.40 -10.44 16.97
CA SER A 55 8.72 -11.62 16.42
C SER A 55 8.74 -12.83 17.39
N GLU A 56 9.74 -12.92 18.26
CA GLU A 56 9.89 -13.99 19.26
C GLU A 56 9.12 -13.67 20.55
N GLU A 57 9.28 -12.44 21.07
CA GLU A 57 8.68 -12.02 22.35
C GLU A 57 7.19 -11.75 22.25
N LYS A 58 6.70 -11.29 21.09
CA LYS A 58 5.29 -10.98 20.79
C LYS A 58 4.59 -10.15 21.87
N GLN A 59 5.29 -9.14 22.40
CA GLN A 59 4.69 -8.20 23.34
C GLN A 59 3.56 -7.41 22.71
N TYR A 60 2.71 -6.80 23.53
CA TYR A 60 1.62 -5.97 23.02
C TYR A 60 2.13 -4.89 22.05
N GLY A 61 1.60 -4.88 20.80
CA GLY A 61 2.03 -3.96 19.75
C GLY A 61 3.26 -4.40 18.94
N TYR A 62 3.73 -5.64 19.06
CA TYR A 62 4.91 -6.17 18.34
C TYR A 62 4.78 -6.03 16.81
N GLU A 63 3.59 -6.20 16.25
CA GLU A 63 3.36 -6.03 14.81
C GLU A 63 3.63 -4.60 14.35
N LEU A 64 3.25 -3.61 15.15
CA LEU A 64 3.52 -2.21 14.89
C LEU A 64 5.02 -1.90 15.02
N ALA A 65 5.69 -2.48 16.01
CA ALA A 65 7.14 -2.36 16.20
C ALA A 65 7.89 -2.93 14.99
N ILE A 66 7.56 -4.15 14.56
CA ILE A 66 8.12 -4.77 13.34
C ILE A 66 7.93 -3.88 12.13
N LYS A 67 6.72 -3.35 11.91
CA LYS A 67 6.42 -2.44 10.80
C LYS A 67 7.31 -1.18 10.83
N ASN A 68 7.52 -0.61 12.00
CA ASN A 68 8.38 0.56 12.17
C ASN A 68 9.85 0.23 11.88
N HIS A 69 10.35 -0.91 12.32
CA HIS A 69 11.72 -1.33 12.03
C HIS A 69 11.95 -1.61 10.54
N ILE A 70 10.99 -2.23 9.86
CA ILE A 70 11.00 -2.40 8.40
C ILE A 70 11.04 -1.03 7.72
N GLY A 71 10.22 -0.07 8.16
CA GLY A 71 10.26 1.32 7.67
C GLY A 71 11.63 1.98 7.86
N GLY A 72 12.29 1.71 8.97
CA GLY A 72 13.67 2.16 9.25
C GLY A 72 14.68 1.58 8.26
N ILE A 73 14.56 0.30 7.90
CA ILE A 73 15.40 -0.34 6.87
C ILE A 73 15.20 0.36 5.50
N PHE A 74 13.95 0.59 5.09
CA PHE A 74 13.67 1.30 3.84
C PHE A 74 14.26 2.71 3.84
N LEU A 75 14.10 3.44 4.92
CA LEU A 75 14.66 4.79 5.05
C LEU A 75 16.19 4.78 4.93
N TRP A 76 16.86 3.80 5.56
CA TRP A 76 18.30 3.64 5.44
C TRP A 76 18.72 3.35 4.00
N LEU A 77 18.03 2.44 3.30
CA LEU A 77 18.28 2.10 1.89
C LEU A 77 18.14 3.32 0.97
N LEU A 78 17.07 4.08 1.12
CA LEU A 78 16.83 5.31 0.34
C LEU A 78 17.97 6.33 0.54
N ARG A 79 18.40 6.54 1.78
CA ARG A 79 19.50 7.45 2.10
C ARG A 79 20.84 6.96 1.57
N TYR A 80 21.08 5.65 1.66
CA TYR A 80 22.28 5.03 1.13
C TYR A 80 22.40 5.24 -0.38
N TRP A 81 21.35 4.97 -1.14
CA TRP A 81 21.35 5.16 -2.59
C TRP A 81 21.49 6.63 -2.98
N HIS A 82 20.78 7.50 -2.32
CA HIS A 82 20.91 8.95 -2.57
C HIS A 82 22.33 9.46 -2.32
N ALA A 83 22.97 9.03 -1.24
CA ALA A 83 24.33 9.41 -0.88
C ALA A 83 25.39 8.89 -1.88
N ASN A 84 25.11 7.78 -2.57
CA ASN A 84 26.02 7.20 -3.55
C ASN A 84 25.76 7.68 -5.00
N GLY A 85 24.94 8.73 -5.17
CA GLY A 85 24.55 9.24 -6.48
C GLY A 85 23.69 8.23 -7.28
N GLU A 86 23.33 7.14 -6.65
CA GLU A 86 22.32 6.24 -7.12
C GLU A 86 20.99 6.83 -6.64
N GLU A 87 20.54 7.92 -7.27
CA GLU A 87 19.14 8.21 -7.19
C GLU A 87 18.46 6.91 -7.59
N PRO A 88 17.50 6.37 -6.80
CA PRO A 88 16.69 5.27 -7.25
C PRO A 88 16.23 5.74 -8.62
N LEU A 89 16.74 5.04 -9.70
CA LEU A 89 16.53 5.47 -11.06
C LEU A 89 15.08 5.83 -11.12
N LEU A 90 14.83 7.10 -10.87
CA LEU A 90 13.53 7.69 -11.02
C LEU A 90 13.29 7.40 -12.48
N GLU A 91 12.74 6.19 -12.63
CA GLU A 91 12.39 5.58 -13.88
C GLU A 91 12.13 6.64 -14.91
N ASP A 92 12.56 6.36 -16.09
CA ASP A 92 12.31 7.06 -17.33
C ASP A 92 11.40 8.26 -17.16
N PHE A 93 11.82 9.40 -17.60
CA PHE A 93 11.03 10.64 -17.62
C PHE A 93 9.56 10.40 -17.98
N GLU A 94 9.28 9.37 -18.79
CA GLU A 94 7.94 8.89 -19.14
C GLU A 94 7.12 8.40 -17.94
N ASN A 95 7.72 7.65 -17.01
CA ASN A 95 7.00 7.15 -15.85
C ASN A 95 6.76 8.25 -14.81
N GLN A 96 7.67 9.21 -14.68
CA GLN A 96 7.41 10.42 -13.87
C GLN A 96 6.26 11.24 -14.43
N GLN A 97 6.23 11.42 -15.75
CA GLN A 97 5.15 12.13 -16.41
C GLN A 97 3.82 11.38 -16.26
N LEU A 98 3.83 10.06 -16.40
CA LEU A 98 2.64 9.23 -16.16
C LEU A 98 2.16 9.30 -14.71
N LYS A 99 3.06 9.25 -13.75
CA LYS A 99 2.74 9.42 -12.31
C LYS A 99 2.06 10.77 -12.05
N GLN A 100 2.63 11.85 -12.57
CA GLN A 100 2.04 13.18 -12.45
C GLN A 100 0.67 13.26 -13.11
N GLN A 101 0.52 12.70 -14.32
CA GLN A 101 -0.75 12.68 -15.05
C GLN A 101 -1.84 11.88 -14.33
N LEU A 102 -1.50 10.74 -13.71
CA LEU A 102 -2.47 9.86 -13.04
C LEU A 102 -2.70 10.24 -11.56
N SER A 103 -1.86 11.08 -10.97
CA SER A 103 -1.95 11.49 -9.56
C SER A 103 -3.33 12.02 -9.16
N PRO A 104 -4.04 12.86 -9.96
CA PRO A 104 -5.38 13.30 -9.60
C PRO A 104 -6.38 12.15 -9.44
N ALA A 105 -6.31 11.15 -10.36
CA ALA A 105 -7.19 9.99 -10.28
C ALA A 105 -6.87 9.10 -9.08
N LEU A 106 -5.59 8.85 -8.81
CA LEU A 106 -5.16 8.05 -7.67
C LEU A 106 -5.59 8.69 -6.35
N THR A 107 -5.37 9.99 -6.20
CA THR A 107 -5.83 10.76 -5.03
C THR A 107 -7.34 10.68 -4.87
N TYR A 108 -8.08 10.91 -5.96
CA TYR A 108 -9.54 10.86 -5.92
C TYR A 108 -10.06 9.47 -5.50
N MET A 109 -9.47 8.40 -6.03
CA MET A 109 -9.85 7.03 -5.70
C MET A 109 -9.65 6.72 -4.22
N ILE A 110 -8.53 7.14 -3.65
CA ILE A 110 -8.20 6.92 -2.23
C ILE A 110 -9.15 7.71 -1.31
N THR A 111 -9.50 8.95 -1.68
CA THR A 111 -10.32 9.83 -0.84
C THR A 111 -11.82 9.65 -1.04
N ASN A 112 -12.26 8.93 -2.10
CA ASN A 112 -13.68 8.78 -2.44
C ASN A 112 -14.05 7.33 -2.80
N TYR A 113 -13.31 6.35 -2.31
CA TYR A 113 -13.47 4.93 -2.68
C TYR A 113 -14.89 4.39 -2.44
N GLU A 114 -15.63 4.96 -1.49
CA GLU A 114 -17.01 4.59 -1.17
C GLU A 114 -18.00 4.98 -2.27
N LYS A 115 -17.64 5.94 -3.12
CA LYS A 115 -18.51 6.43 -4.21
C LYS A 115 -18.45 5.51 -5.43
N SER A 116 -19.48 5.64 -6.28
CA SER A 116 -19.44 5.03 -7.61
C SER A 116 -18.43 5.77 -8.49
N ILE A 117 -17.27 5.18 -8.72
CA ILE A 117 -16.18 5.75 -9.52
C ILE A 117 -16.00 4.90 -10.76
N SER A 118 -15.96 5.55 -11.94
CA SER A 118 -15.66 4.88 -13.19
C SER A 118 -14.29 5.26 -13.75
N ALA A 119 -13.68 4.35 -14.48
CA ALA A 119 -12.42 4.63 -15.17
C ALA A 119 -12.55 5.76 -16.21
N ALA A 120 -13.76 5.95 -16.78
CA ALA A 120 -14.05 7.04 -17.70
C ALA A 120 -14.04 8.41 -17.02
N ASP A 121 -14.56 8.50 -15.79
CA ASP A 121 -14.54 9.73 -15.01
C ASP A 121 -13.12 10.06 -14.55
N MET A 122 -12.35 9.06 -14.18
CA MET A 122 -10.94 9.23 -13.79
C MET A 122 -10.07 9.65 -15.00
N ALA A 123 -10.35 9.12 -16.18
CA ALA A 123 -9.69 9.57 -17.40
C ALA A 123 -9.97 11.06 -17.66
N LYS A 124 -11.23 11.50 -17.53
CA LYS A 124 -11.60 12.92 -17.66
C LYS A 124 -10.91 13.79 -16.60
N LEU A 125 -10.87 13.34 -15.36
CA LEU A 125 -10.20 14.05 -14.27
C LEU A 125 -8.71 14.29 -14.56
N CYS A 126 -8.08 13.33 -15.25
CA CYS A 126 -6.68 13.43 -15.67
C CYS A 126 -6.49 14.13 -17.02
N ASN A 127 -7.56 14.61 -17.67
CA ASN A 127 -7.55 15.16 -19.04
C ASN A 127 -6.98 14.15 -20.07
N LEU A 128 -7.30 12.87 -19.92
CA LEU A 128 -6.84 11.78 -20.79
C LEU A 128 -8.01 11.12 -21.51
N SER A 129 -7.73 10.55 -22.70
CA SER A 129 -8.69 9.61 -23.28
C SER A 129 -8.79 8.34 -22.45
N TYR A 130 -9.96 7.71 -22.43
CA TYR A 130 -10.16 6.44 -21.71
C TYR A 130 -9.11 5.37 -22.05
N SER A 131 -8.83 5.20 -23.34
CA SER A 131 -7.88 4.20 -23.82
C SER A 131 -6.44 4.49 -23.37
N TYR A 132 -6.05 5.76 -23.35
CA TYR A 132 -4.72 6.15 -22.86
C TYR A 132 -4.64 6.00 -21.34
N PHE A 133 -5.65 6.47 -20.61
CA PHE A 133 -5.75 6.31 -19.16
C PHE A 133 -5.63 4.84 -18.74
N SER A 134 -6.43 3.96 -19.35
CA SER A 134 -6.45 2.53 -19.00
C SER A 134 -5.09 1.85 -19.24
N ARG A 135 -4.42 2.15 -20.36
CA ARG A 135 -3.08 1.62 -20.64
C ARG A 135 -2.02 2.18 -19.69
N SER A 136 -2.04 3.48 -19.45
CA SER A 136 -1.12 4.17 -18.55
C SER A 136 -1.28 3.72 -17.10
N PHE A 137 -2.53 3.53 -16.68
CA PHE A 137 -2.85 3.04 -15.35
C PHE A 137 -2.32 1.62 -15.14
N ASN A 138 -2.57 0.73 -16.11
CA ASN A 138 -2.07 -0.65 -16.06
C ASN A 138 -0.54 -0.70 -16.12
N ARG A 139 0.09 0.12 -16.97
CA ARG A 139 1.55 0.23 -17.05
C ARG A 139 2.17 0.69 -15.73
N LEU A 140 1.55 1.69 -15.08
CA LEU A 140 2.09 2.28 -13.84
C LEU A 140 1.88 1.38 -12.62
N LEU A 141 0.72 0.73 -12.51
CA LEU A 141 0.31 0.01 -11.30
C LEU A 141 0.31 -1.52 -11.48
N HIS A 142 0.64 -2.02 -12.67
CA HIS A 142 0.59 -3.44 -13.05
C HIS A 142 -0.75 -4.13 -12.76
N MET A 143 -1.81 -3.32 -12.63
CA MET A 143 -3.18 -3.81 -12.41
C MET A 143 -4.19 -2.87 -13.08
N ASN A 144 -5.37 -3.40 -13.37
CA ASN A 144 -6.43 -2.57 -13.93
C ASN A 144 -7.10 -1.69 -12.86
N PHE A 145 -7.81 -0.66 -13.34
CA PHE A 145 -8.53 0.30 -12.50
C PHE A 145 -9.49 -0.37 -11.50
N SER A 146 -10.26 -1.37 -11.95
CA SER A 146 -11.25 -2.02 -11.09
C SER A 146 -10.60 -2.85 -9.98
N ASP A 147 -9.51 -3.54 -10.28
CA ASP A 147 -8.76 -4.30 -9.27
C ASP A 147 -8.14 -3.36 -8.24
N TYR A 148 -7.54 -2.24 -8.65
CA TYR A 148 -6.98 -1.24 -7.75
C TYR A 148 -8.05 -0.62 -6.83
N LEU A 149 -9.22 -0.24 -7.37
CA LEU A 149 -10.34 0.28 -6.57
C LEU A 149 -10.85 -0.77 -5.58
N ASN A 150 -10.97 -2.02 -6.02
CA ASN A 150 -11.37 -3.11 -5.14
C ASN A 150 -10.35 -3.34 -4.02
N GLU A 151 -9.06 -3.26 -4.30
CA GLU A 151 -8.02 -3.39 -3.29
C GLU A 151 -8.12 -2.29 -2.22
N ILE A 152 -8.32 -1.02 -2.61
CA ILE A 152 -8.55 0.07 -1.66
C ILE A 152 -9.76 -0.24 -0.77
N ARG A 153 -10.88 -0.62 -1.38
CA ARG A 153 -12.13 -0.94 -0.67
C ARG A 153 -11.98 -2.10 0.30
N ILE A 154 -11.24 -3.14 -0.10
CA ILE A 154 -10.98 -4.29 0.77
C ILE A 154 -10.14 -3.89 1.97
N ARG A 155 -9.09 -3.11 1.79
CA ARG A 155 -8.25 -2.61 2.90
C ARG A 155 -9.06 -1.77 3.90
N GLU A 156 -9.98 -0.94 3.41
CA GLU A 156 -10.86 -0.17 4.29
C GLU A 156 -11.90 -1.08 4.98
N ALA A 157 -12.41 -2.09 4.29
CA ALA A 157 -13.30 -3.07 4.89
C ALA A 157 -12.63 -3.89 6.02
N GLU A 158 -11.36 -4.24 5.88
CA GLU A 158 -10.57 -4.89 6.95
C GLU A 158 -10.58 -4.06 8.23
N LYS A 159 -10.32 -2.75 8.11
CA LYS A 159 -10.35 -1.83 9.25
C LYS A 159 -11.73 -1.81 9.91
N LEU A 160 -12.81 -1.69 9.13
CA LEU A 160 -14.17 -1.66 9.65
C LEU A 160 -14.59 -2.98 10.30
N LEU A 161 -14.18 -4.13 9.75
CA LEU A 161 -14.46 -5.45 10.32
C LEU A 161 -13.87 -5.62 11.73
N VAL A 162 -12.74 -4.99 12.01
CA VAL A 162 -12.06 -5.06 13.31
C VAL A 162 -12.59 -3.98 14.26
N SER A 163 -12.75 -2.75 13.78
CA SER A 163 -13.00 -1.57 14.62
C SER A 163 -14.47 -1.30 14.91
N THR A 164 -15.42 -1.96 14.20
CA THR A 164 -16.85 -1.68 14.34
C THR A 164 -17.67 -2.93 14.63
N THR A 165 -18.93 -2.73 15.05
CA THR A 165 -19.92 -3.82 15.24
C THR A 165 -20.79 -4.05 14.00
N GLN A 166 -20.52 -3.35 12.91
CA GLN A 166 -21.28 -3.46 11.66
C GLN A 166 -21.24 -4.89 11.11
N ASN A 167 -22.34 -5.28 10.48
CA ASN A 167 -22.41 -6.55 9.78
C ASN A 167 -21.75 -6.48 8.39
N VAL A 168 -21.49 -7.65 7.80
CA VAL A 168 -20.78 -7.77 6.51
C VAL A 168 -21.47 -7.00 5.37
N THR A 169 -22.82 -6.92 5.40
CA THR A 169 -23.61 -6.20 4.37
C THR A 169 -23.45 -4.69 4.53
N GLU A 170 -23.52 -4.20 5.75
CA GLU A 170 -23.31 -2.78 6.07
C GLU A 170 -21.90 -2.33 5.67
N ILE A 171 -20.88 -3.12 6.00
CA ILE A 171 -19.50 -2.84 5.64
C ILE A 171 -19.32 -2.83 4.11
N ALA A 172 -19.87 -3.84 3.40
CA ALA A 172 -19.82 -3.87 1.94
C ALA A 172 -20.38 -2.59 1.31
N SER A 173 -21.50 -2.10 1.81
CA SER A 173 -22.12 -0.85 1.37
C SER A 173 -21.26 0.35 1.73
N ALA A 174 -20.76 0.42 2.96
CA ALA A 174 -19.96 1.53 3.47
C ALA A 174 -18.67 1.75 2.68
N VAL A 175 -18.04 0.66 2.20
CA VAL A 175 -16.83 0.74 1.38
C VAL A 175 -17.11 0.82 -0.13
N GLY A 176 -18.37 0.94 -0.54
CA GLY A 176 -18.74 1.24 -1.92
C GLY A 176 -18.95 0.02 -2.84
N PHE A 177 -19.14 -1.20 -2.31
CA PHE A 177 -19.53 -2.33 -3.15
C PHE A 177 -21.03 -2.31 -3.43
N CYS A 178 -21.40 -2.50 -4.70
CA CYS A 178 -22.81 -2.53 -5.11
C CYS A 178 -23.58 -3.74 -4.56
N THR A 179 -22.91 -4.87 -4.30
CA THR A 179 -23.54 -6.08 -3.75
C THR A 179 -22.63 -6.77 -2.73
N THR A 180 -23.24 -7.29 -1.67
CA THR A 180 -22.52 -8.07 -0.65
C THR A 180 -21.87 -9.32 -1.23
N SER A 181 -22.50 -9.97 -2.20
CA SER A 181 -21.95 -11.16 -2.85
C SER A 181 -20.65 -10.86 -3.61
N TYR A 182 -20.59 -9.73 -4.34
CA TYR A 182 -19.38 -9.31 -5.03
C TYR A 182 -18.29 -8.91 -4.04
N PHE A 183 -18.66 -8.21 -2.96
CA PHE A 183 -17.74 -7.89 -1.87
C PHE A 183 -17.09 -9.15 -1.28
N ILE A 184 -17.90 -10.15 -0.87
CA ILE A 184 -17.40 -11.40 -0.30
C ILE A 184 -16.44 -12.10 -1.26
N LYS A 185 -16.79 -12.14 -2.56
CA LYS A 185 -15.94 -12.74 -3.59
C LYS A 185 -14.58 -12.01 -3.69
N GLN A 186 -14.59 -10.68 -3.73
CA GLN A 186 -13.35 -9.89 -3.80
C GLN A 186 -12.53 -10.03 -2.51
N PHE A 187 -13.15 -9.91 -1.35
CA PHE A 187 -12.48 -10.05 -0.06
C PHE A 187 -11.78 -11.41 0.05
N THR A 188 -12.47 -12.49 -0.32
CA THR A 188 -11.89 -13.84 -0.32
C THR A 188 -10.77 -13.99 -1.36
N LYS A 189 -10.88 -13.33 -2.51
CA LYS A 189 -9.80 -13.30 -3.53
C LYS A 189 -8.51 -12.69 -2.96
N TYR A 190 -8.62 -11.59 -2.22
CA TYR A 190 -7.46 -10.84 -1.72
C TYR A 190 -6.87 -11.44 -0.42
N LEU A 191 -7.73 -11.91 0.48
CA LEU A 191 -7.30 -12.33 1.83
C LEU A 191 -7.38 -13.84 2.08
N HIS A 192 -7.84 -14.62 1.08
CA HIS A 192 -7.99 -16.10 1.14
C HIS A 192 -8.91 -16.62 2.24
N ILE A 193 -9.61 -15.72 2.95
CA ILE A 193 -10.64 -16.05 3.96
C ILE A 193 -11.87 -15.17 3.77
N SER A 194 -13.03 -15.62 4.26
CA SER A 194 -14.25 -14.81 4.17
C SER A 194 -14.25 -13.64 5.17
N PRO A 195 -14.99 -12.54 4.89
CA PRO A 195 -15.10 -11.41 5.81
C PRO A 195 -15.55 -11.81 7.22
N LYS A 196 -16.49 -12.76 7.32
CA LYS A 196 -17.00 -13.26 8.60
C LYS A 196 -15.95 -14.07 9.37
N GLN A 197 -15.16 -14.87 8.68
CA GLN A 197 -14.03 -15.60 9.29
C GLN A 197 -12.96 -14.64 9.77
N TYR A 198 -12.60 -13.66 8.94
CA TYR A 198 -11.65 -12.60 9.29
C TYR A 198 -12.08 -11.85 10.55
N GLN A 199 -13.33 -11.38 10.60
CA GLN A 199 -13.88 -10.68 11.74
C GLN A 199 -13.84 -11.55 13.03
N LYS A 200 -14.16 -12.84 12.91
CA LYS A 200 -14.11 -13.77 14.05
C LYS A 200 -12.69 -13.97 14.56
N GLN A 201 -11.71 -14.18 13.67
CA GLN A 201 -10.31 -14.38 14.05
C GLN A 201 -9.75 -13.16 14.76
N MET A 202 -9.97 -11.95 14.22
CA MET A 202 -9.45 -10.71 14.80
C MET A 202 -10.08 -10.36 16.16
N ARG A 203 -11.34 -10.76 16.41
CA ARG A 203 -12.01 -10.55 17.71
C ARG A 203 -11.64 -11.59 18.75
N GLN A 204 -11.18 -12.75 18.36
CA GLN A 204 -10.74 -13.81 19.29
C GLN A 204 -9.27 -13.67 19.71
N GLY A 205 -8.50 -12.84 19.02
CA GLY A 205 -7.11 -12.53 19.35
C GLY A 205 -6.93 -11.30 20.24
N GLN A 206 -8.03 -10.68 20.66
CA GLN A 206 -8.07 -9.60 21.67
C GLN A 206 -8.49 -10.18 23.03
#